data_43bac20131fca7c528228afbcb5103ab
#
_entry.id   43bac20131fca7c528228afbcb5103ab
#
_cell.length_a   1.000
_cell.length_b   1.000
_cell.length_c   1.000
_cell.angle_alpha   90.00
_cell.angle_beta   90.00
_cell.angle_gamma   90.00
#
_symmetry.space_group_name_H-M   'P 1'
#
loop_
_entity.id
_entity.type
_entity.pdbx_description
1 polymer ?
#
loop_
_entity_poly.entity_id
_entity_poly.type
_entity_poly.pdbx_seq_one_letter_code
_entity_poly.pdbx_strand_id
1 'polypeptide(L)'
;MTMAAAAMSVCGCARNEAQKPNVVFLLFDDLGYGDLGCYGQEKIETPNIDALASQGLLFTDMYTAAPLSSPSRCCLLTGKHMGHSQIRNNEEHFTPTDSLGWNGVFLNPEEQGQFPLEQGTKTIATMMQSAGYKTAMVGKWGLGFPKSASLPN
;
A
#
# COMPACT_ATOMS: atom_id res chain seq x y z
N MET A 1 -72.91 12.73 1.43
CA MET A 1 -71.65 12.97 0.68
C MET A 1 -70.50 12.65 1.65
N THR A 2 -69.96 11.45 1.59
CA THR A 2 -68.83 10.98 2.42
C THR A 2 -67.56 11.03 1.62
N MET A 3 -66.62 11.92 2.02
CA MET A 3 -65.29 12.02 1.41
C MET A 3 -64.40 10.91 1.98
N ALA A 4 -63.94 10.00 1.12
CA ALA A 4 -62.92 9.02 1.46
C ALA A 4 -61.55 9.64 1.31
N ALA A 5 -60.78 9.74 2.39
CA ALA A 5 -59.38 10.15 2.37
C ALA A 5 -58.50 8.94 2.01
N ALA A 6 -57.83 8.97 0.86
CA ALA A 6 -56.83 7.98 0.47
C ALA A 6 -55.47 8.29 1.15
N ALA A 7 -55.05 7.44 2.05
CA ALA A 7 -53.70 7.49 2.64
C ALA A 7 -52.69 6.92 1.64
N MET A 8 -51.86 7.76 1.04
CA MET A 8 -50.70 7.31 0.28
C MET A 8 -49.62 6.83 1.25
N SER A 9 -49.40 5.51 1.31
CA SER A 9 -48.27 4.90 1.98
C SER A 9 -47.00 5.11 1.14
N VAL A 10 -46.14 6.02 1.58
CA VAL A 10 -44.80 6.18 1.00
C VAL A 10 -43.94 5.02 1.48
N CYS A 11 -43.80 4.01 0.65
CA CYS A 11 -42.84 2.92 0.88
C CYS A 11 -41.42 3.48 0.74
N GLY A 12 -40.83 3.88 1.86
CA GLY A 12 -39.44 4.27 1.94
C GLY A 12 -38.55 3.06 1.64
N CYS A 13 -38.00 2.98 0.46
CA CYS A 13 -36.91 2.04 0.20
C CYS A 13 -35.74 2.40 1.12
N ALA A 14 -35.60 1.69 2.23
CA ALA A 14 -34.38 1.70 3.01
C ALA A 14 -33.26 1.24 2.06
N ARG A 15 -32.41 2.17 1.64
CA ARG A 15 -31.14 1.82 0.99
C ARG A 15 -30.35 1.04 2.04
N ASN A 16 -30.27 -0.28 1.88
CA ASN A 16 -29.27 -1.08 2.55
C ASN A 16 -27.93 -0.52 2.07
N GLU A 17 -27.24 0.27 2.89
CA GLU A 17 -25.86 0.64 2.59
C GLU A 17 -25.09 -0.67 2.51
N ALA A 18 -24.60 -0.97 1.30
CA ALA A 18 -23.81 -2.17 1.07
C ALA A 18 -22.61 -2.11 2.02
N GLN A 19 -22.45 -3.13 2.86
CA GLN A 19 -21.33 -3.20 3.78
C GLN A 19 -20.03 -3.15 3.00
N LYS A 20 -19.16 -2.19 3.34
CA LYS A 20 -17.87 -2.04 2.67
C LYS A 20 -17.01 -3.27 2.92
N PRO A 21 -16.42 -3.87 1.88
CA PRO A 21 -15.57 -5.05 2.04
C PRO A 21 -14.29 -4.71 2.81
N ASN A 22 -13.77 -5.66 3.58
CA ASN A 22 -12.42 -5.57 4.08
C ASN A 22 -11.42 -5.75 2.93
N VAL A 23 -10.32 -4.99 2.97
CA VAL A 23 -9.26 -5.03 1.94
C VAL A 23 -7.96 -5.46 2.62
N VAL A 24 -7.39 -6.57 2.18
CA VAL A 24 -6.06 -7.04 2.60
C VAL A 24 -5.14 -6.95 1.39
N PHE A 25 -4.06 -6.19 1.52
CA PHE A 25 -3.06 -6.02 0.48
C PHE A 25 -1.76 -6.71 0.92
N LEU A 26 -1.32 -7.73 0.17
CA LEU A 26 -0.09 -8.47 0.40
C LEU A 26 0.94 -8.06 -0.64
N LEU A 27 2.00 -7.38 -0.21
CA LEU A 27 3.11 -7.00 -1.06
C LEU A 27 4.35 -7.80 -0.69
N PHE A 28 4.81 -8.61 -1.60
CA PHE A 28 6.07 -9.34 -1.44
C PHE A 28 7.23 -8.47 -1.93
N ASP A 29 8.33 -8.53 -1.20
CA ASP A 29 9.58 -7.87 -1.57
C ASP A 29 10.43 -8.86 -2.37
N ASP A 30 10.89 -8.48 -3.55
CA ASP A 30 11.75 -9.26 -4.45
C ASP A 30 11.15 -10.61 -4.91
N LEU A 31 9.83 -10.77 -4.93
CA LEU A 31 9.16 -11.94 -5.50
C LEU A 31 8.96 -11.75 -7.01
N GLY A 32 9.58 -12.59 -7.80
CA GLY A 32 9.48 -12.57 -9.26
C GLY A 32 8.23 -13.26 -9.80
N TYR A 33 7.85 -12.95 -11.03
CA TYR A 33 6.74 -13.59 -11.74
C TYR A 33 6.89 -15.11 -11.81
N GLY A 34 8.12 -15.60 -12.05
CA GLY A 34 8.42 -17.02 -12.17
C GLY A 34 8.62 -17.76 -10.83
N ASP A 35 8.29 -17.14 -9.70
CA ASP A 35 8.50 -17.74 -8.37
C ASP A 35 7.24 -18.43 -7.82
N LEU A 36 6.10 -18.30 -8.51
CA LEU A 36 4.80 -18.83 -8.06
C LEU A 36 4.30 -19.95 -8.97
N GLY A 37 3.71 -20.99 -8.39
CA GLY A 37 3.14 -22.12 -9.11
C GLY A 37 2.04 -21.70 -10.09
N CYS A 38 1.17 -20.75 -9.72
CA CYS A 38 0.12 -20.23 -10.59
C CYS A 38 0.66 -19.51 -11.85
N TYR A 39 1.94 -19.18 -11.91
CA TYR A 39 2.63 -18.67 -13.08
C TYR A 39 3.58 -19.67 -13.74
N GLY A 40 3.49 -20.96 -13.35
CA GLY A 40 4.22 -22.06 -14.00
C GLY A 40 5.55 -22.44 -13.35
N GLN A 41 5.85 -21.95 -12.16
CA GLN A 41 7.00 -22.41 -11.39
C GLN A 41 6.77 -23.83 -10.84
N GLU A 42 7.78 -24.73 -10.97
CA GLU A 42 7.65 -26.15 -10.61
C GLU A 42 8.60 -26.61 -9.49
N LYS A 43 9.54 -25.77 -9.06
CA LYS A 43 10.58 -26.14 -8.08
C LYS A 43 10.19 -25.91 -6.63
N ILE A 44 9.30 -24.97 -6.38
CA ILE A 44 8.82 -24.58 -5.06
C ILE A 44 7.30 -24.65 -5.07
N GLU A 45 6.73 -25.27 -4.07
CA GLU A 45 5.27 -25.33 -3.93
C GLU A 45 4.74 -24.08 -3.28
N THR A 46 3.72 -23.44 -3.91
CA THR A 46 3.04 -22.24 -3.40
C THR A 46 1.53 -22.44 -3.27
N PRO A 47 1.06 -23.52 -2.59
CA PRO A 47 -0.31 -24.00 -2.69
C PRO A 47 -1.35 -22.99 -2.20
N ASN A 48 -1.03 -22.18 -1.20
CA ASN A 48 -1.98 -21.19 -0.67
C ASN A 48 -2.16 -19.99 -1.62
N ILE A 49 -1.09 -19.55 -2.28
CA ILE A 49 -1.15 -18.46 -3.28
C ILE A 49 -1.82 -18.98 -4.55
N ASP A 50 -1.51 -20.21 -4.97
CA ASP A 50 -2.11 -20.86 -6.14
C ASP A 50 -3.62 -21.07 -5.93
N ALA A 51 -4.04 -21.45 -4.72
CA ALA A 51 -5.45 -21.55 -4.37
C ALA A 51 -6.15 -20.19 -4.42
N LEU A 52 -5.51 -19.14 -3.93
CA LEU A 52 -6.03 -17.78 -4.01
C LEU A 52 -6.18 -17.31 -5.47
N ALA A 53 -5.17 -17.58 -6.30
CA ALA A 53 -5.17 -17.26 -7.72
C ALA A 53 -6.31 -18.00 -8.48
N SER A 54 -6.58 -19.27 -8.13
CA SER A 54 -7.65 -20.08 -8.75
C SER A 54 -9.06 -19.58 -8.40
N GLN A 55 -9.22 -18.86 -7.30
CA GLN A 55 -10.48 -18.33 -6.82
C GLN A 55 -10.70 -16.85 -7.18
N GLY A 56 -9.69 -16.21 -7.74
CA GLY A 56 -9.69 -14.78 -8.02
C GLY A 56 -9.36 -14.45 -9.48
N LEU A 57 -8.77 -13.27 -9.67
CA LEU A 57 -8.25 -12.83 -10.95
C LEU A 57 -6.73 -12.98 -10.96
N LEU A 58 -6.21 -13.67 -11.96
CA LEU A 58 -4.79 -13.81 -12.23
C LEU A 58 -4.38 -12.80 -13.30
N PHE A 59 -3.47 -11.90 -12.96
CA PHE A 59 -2.94 -10.93 -13.91
C PHE A 59 -1.66 -11.47 -14.55
N THR A 60 -1.62 -11.54 -15.86
CA THR A 60 -0.46 -12.02 -16.63
C THR A 60 0.47 -10.89 -17.05
N ASP A 61 -0.01 -9.67 -17.07
CA ASP A 61 0.70 -8.46 -17.54
C ASP A 61 0.61 -7.33 -16.52
N MET A 62 1.02 -7.61 -15.27
CA MET A 62 1.08 -6.62 -14.21
C MET A 62 2.53 -6.40 -13.79
N TYR A 63 2.98 -5.15 -13.86
CA TYR A 63 4.37 -4.78 -13.59
C TYR A 63 4.44 -3.80 -12.42
N THR A 64 5.52 -3.88 -11.64
CA THR A 64 5.86 -2.84 -10.66
C THR A 64 6.33 -1.58 -11.39
N ALA A 65 6.16 -0.42 -10.78
CA ALA A 65 6.55 0.84 -11.39
C ALA A 65 8.06 1.04 -11.47
N ALA A 66 8.84 0.30 -10.70
CA ALA A 66 10.30 0.38 -10.65
C ALA A 66 10.91 -0.94 -10.20
N PRO A 67 12.16 -1.24 -10.60
CA PRO A 67 12.90 -2.44 -10.18
C PRO A 67 13.51 -2.31 -8.78
N LEU A 68 13.37 -1.16 -8.12
CA LEU A 68 13.89 -0.86 -6.79
C LEU A 68 12.76 -0.72 -5.78
N SER A 69 13.04 -1.11 -4.53
CA SER A 69 12.06 -1.20 -3.46
C SER A 69 11.38 0.13 -3.13
N SER A 70 12.14 1.16 -2.75
CA SER A 70 11.55 2.45 -2.32
C SER A 70 10.79 3.17 -3.44
N PRO A 71 11.29 3.28 -4.68
CA PRO A 71 10.53 3.85 -5.78
C PRO A 71 9.24 3.09 -6.09
N SER A 72 9.31 1.74 -6.12
CA SER A 72 8.13 0.91 -6.38
C SER A 72 7.06 1.11 -5.31
N ARG A 73 7.46 1.13 -4.03
CA ARG A 73 6.55 1.40 -2.89
C ARG A 73 5.97 2.81 -2.95
N CYS A 74 6.78 3.81 -3.29
CA CYS A 74 6.32 5.17 -3.47
C CYS A 74 5.25 5.27 -4.56
N CYS A 75 5.50 4.69 -5.73
CA CYS A 75 4.55 4.66 -6.83
C CYS A 75 3.25 3.95 -6.46
N LEU A 76 3.35 2.78 -5.83
CA LEU A 76 2.20 1.99 -5.40
C LEU A 76 1.32 2.77 -4.41
N LEU A 77 1.94 3.32 -3.37
CA LEU A 77 1.19 3.98 -2.30
C LEU A 77 0.60 5.32 -2.73
N THR A 78 1.26 6.04 -3.65
CA THR A 78 0.80 7.36 -4.12
C THR A 78 -0.04 7.30 -5.38
N GLY A 79 -0.12 6.15 -6.05
CA GLY A 79 -0.80 6.00 -7.35
C GLY A 79 -0.11 6.74 -8.49
N LYS A 80 1.17 7.07 -8.35
CA LYS A 80 1.95 7.81 -9.36
C LYS A 80 2.92 6.87 -10.09
N HIS A 81 3.14 7.09 -11.37
CA HIS A 81 4.21 6.41 -12.08
C HIS A 81 5.58 7.10 -11.84
N MET A 82 6.67 6.45 -12.23
CA MET A 82 8.05 6.91 -11.96
C MET A 82 8.34 8.35 -12.42
N GLY A 83 7.74 8.81 -13.49
CA GLY A 83 7.91 10.19 -13.99
C GLY A 83 7.40 11.27 -13.04
N HIS A 84 6.49 10.91 -12.13
CA HIS A 84 5.88 11.81 -11.14
C HIS A 84 6.11 11.37 -9.69
N SER A 85 6.93 10.33 -9.48
CA SER A 85 7.26 9.84 -8.15
C SER A 85 8.19 10.80 -7.42
N GLN A 86 7.97 11.00 -6.13
CA GLN A 86 8.86 11.76 -5.25
C GLN A 86 10.18 11.00 -5.02
N ILE A 87 10.09 9.67 -4.86
CA ILE A 87 11.24 8.81 -4.61
C ILE A 87 11.50 8.00 -5.87
N ARG A 88 12.70 8.16 -6.44
CA ARG A 88 13.09 7.56 -7.72
C ARG A 88 14.27 6.60 -7.62
N ASN A 89 14.88 6.50 -6.44
CA ASN A 89 16.00 5.62 -6.16
C ASN A 89 15.92 5.11 -4.72
N ASN A 90 16.70 4.10 -4.37
CA ASN A 90 16.92 3.69 -2.99
C ASN A 90 17.97 4.61 -2.35
N GLU A 91 17.59 5.85 -2.11
CA GLU A 91 18.43 6.82 -1.43
C GLU A 91 18.25 6.68 0.08
N GLU A 92 19.37 6.66 0.78
CA GLU A 92 19.39 6.64 2.24
C GLU A 92 19.49 8.06 2.77
N HIS A 93 18.67 8.35 3.76
CA HIS A 93 18.79 9.55 4.57
C HIS A 93 19.61 9.24 5.82
N PHE A 94 20.58 10.07 6.12
CA PHE A 94 21.35 9.99 7.35
C PHE A 94 21.77 11.38 7.81
N THR A 95 21.74 11.60 9.11
CA THR A 95 22.27 12.82 9.73
C THR A 95 23.63 12.47 10.32
N PRO A 96 24.71 13.19 9.95
CA PRO A 96 26.02 13.01 10.56
C PRO A 96 25.97 13.26 12.06
N THR A 97 26.59 12.40 12.83
CA THR A 97 26.75 12.54 14.29
C THR A 97 28.22 12.33 14.70
N ASP A 98 28.52 12.51 15.97
CA ASP A 98 29.87 12.25 16.52
C ASP A 98 30.22 10.74 16.62
N SER A 99 29.35 9.85 16.18
CA SER A 99 29.57 8.40 16.19
C SER A 99 30.11 7.93 14.86
N LEU A 100 31.24 7.24 14.83
CA LEU A 100 31.84 6.68 13.63
C LEU A 100 30.97 5.56 13.03
N GLY A 101 30.36 5.81 11.87
CA GLY A 101 29.71 4.80 11.06
C GLY A 101 30.68 3.98 10.21
N TRP A 102 30.19 2.97 9.48
CA TRP A 102 30.97 2.03 8.67
C TRP A 102 31.94 2.72 7.69
N ASN A 103 31.58 3.82 7.08
CA ASN A 103 32.43 4.56 6.11
C ASN A 103 33.09 5.79 6.71
N GLY A 104 33.28 5.85 8.02
CA GLY A 104 33.82 7.03 8.67
C GLY A 104 32.86 8.22 8.72
N VAL A 105 31.60 8.01 8.38
CA VAL A 105 30.52 8.99 8.53
C VAL A 105 29.85 8.76 9.86
N PHE A 106 29.71 9.80 10.63
CA PHE A 106 28.98 9.76 11.89
C PHE A 106 27.49 9.71 11.62
N LEU A 107 26.81 8.67 12.10
CA LEU A 107 25.41 8.40 11.82
C LEU A 107 24.57 8.48 13.10
N ASN A 108 23.45 9.16 13.03
CA ASN A 108 22.44 9.10 14.07
C ASN A 108 21.47 7.94 13.76
N PRO A 109 21.47 6.84 14.54
CA PRO A 109 20.61 5.69 14.26
C PRO A 109 19.12 6.01 14.24
N GLU A 110 18.70 7.05 14.94
CA GLU A 110 17.28 7.47 14.99
C GLU A 110 16.84 8.28 13.76
N GLU A 111 17.80 8.76 12.98
CA GLU A 111 17.57 9.54 11.76
C GLU A 111 18.16 8.85 10.53
N GLN A 112 18.33 7.54 10.62
CA GLN A 112 18.80 6.68 9.56
C GLN A 112 17.65 5.91 8.91
N GLY A 113 17.64 5.84 7.58
CA GLY A 113 16.71 5.03 6.82
C GLY A 113 16.55 5.51 5.40
N GLN A 114 15.49 5.07 4.75
CA GLN A 114 15.21 5.47 3.39
C GLN A 114 14.71 6.92 3.34
N PHE A 115 14.86 7.54 2.18
CA PHE A 115 14.36 8.90 1.96
C PHE A 115 12.86 8.99 2.24
N PRO A 116 12.40 9.96 3.05
CA PRO A 116 11.01 10.03 3.47
C PRO A 116 10.10 10.62 2.38
N LEU A 117 8.84 10.20 2.39
CA LEU A 117 7.79 10.91 1.67
C LEU A 117 7.62 12.32 2.26
N GLU A 118 7.30 13.28 1.41
CA GLU A 118 6.94 14.63 1.85
C GLU A 118 5.71 14.61 2.75
N GLN A 119 5.72 15.44 3.77
CA GLN A 119 4.60 15.58 4.69
C GLN A 119 3.31 15.94 3.92
N GLY A 120 2.22 15.27 4.24
CA GLY A 120 0.92 15.50 3.60
C GLY A 120 0.75 14.82 2.25
N THR A 121 1.71 13.99 1.81
CA THR A 121 1.55 13.16 0.62
C THR A 121 0.34 12.26 0.76
N LYS A 122 -0.57 12.35 -0.21
CA LYS A 122 -1.74 11.48 -0.27
C LYS A 122 -1.35 10.07 -0.69
N THR A 123 -1.77 9.09 0.09
CA THR A 123 -1.51 7.68 -0.16
C THR A 123 -2.81 6.90 -0.24
N ILE A 124 -2.73 5.65 -0.71
CA ILE A 124 -3.88 4.72 -0.67
C ILE A 124 -4.46 4.60 0.74
N ALA A 125 -3.62 4.62 1.79
CA ALA A 125 -4.08 4.57 3.17
C ALA A 125 -4.90 5.81 3.54
N THR A 126 -4.42 7.03 3.22
CA THR A 126 -5.17 8.27 3.49
C THR A 126 -6.46 8.36 2.68
N MET A 127 -6.47 7.82 1.46
CA MET A 127 -7.68 7.70 0.65
C MET A 127 -8.70 6.75 1.30
N MET A 128 -8.25 5.58 1.74
CA MET A 128 -9.11 4.60 2.43
C MET A 128 -9.67 5.16 3.74
N GLN A 129 -8.85 5.87 4.52
CA GLN A 129 -9.30 6.55 5.73
C GLN A 129 -10.38 7.59 5.43
N SER A 130 -10.22 8.39 4.37
CA SER A 130 -11.25 9.37 3.96
C SER A 130 -12.56 8.69 3.52
N ALA A 131 -12.49 7.45 3.07
CA ALA A 131 -13.64 6.60 2.78
C ALA A 131 -14.21 5.87 4.01
N GLY A 132 -13.68 6.12 5.22
CA GLY A 132 -14.16 5.56 6.48
C GLY A 132 -13.60 4.18 6.83
N TYR A 133 -12.52 3.74 6.20
CA TYR A 133 -11.80 2.52 6.58
C TYR A 133 -10.84 2.80 7.74
N LYS A 134 -10.64 1.80 8.58
CA LYS A 134 -9.47 1.73 9.46
C LYS A 134 -8.33 1.11 8.67
N THR A 135 -7.15 1.71 8.72
CA THR A 135 -5.97 1.22 7.99
C THR A 135 -4.89 0.81 8.96
N ALA A 136 -4.13 -0.22 8.59
CA ALA A 136 -2.96 -0.66 9.31
C ALA A 136 -1.91 -1.14 8.30
N MET A 137 -0.65 -1.09 8.70
CA MET A 137 0.47 -1.60 7.92
C MET A 137 1.38 -2.42 8.83
N VAL A 138 1.88 -3.53 8.31
CA VAL A 138 2.86 -4.39 8.98
C VAL A 138 3.95 -4.75 7.97
N GLY A 139 5.22 -4.63 8.34
CA GLY A 139 6.36 -5.01 7.51
C GLY A 139 7.22 -3.84 7.04
N LYS A 140 7.94 -4.04 5.94
CA LYS A 140 8.90 -3.07 5.40
C LYS A 140 8.18 -1.82 4.85
N TRP A 141 8.48 -0.65 5.41
CA TRP A 141 7.98 0.64 4.94
C TRP A 141 8.78 1.17 3.74
N GLY A 142 10.08 1.37 3.92
CA GLY A 142 11.00 1.79 2.86
C GLY A 142 10.82 3.22 2.33
N LEU A 143 10.07 4.07 3.02
CA LEU A 143 9.76 5.45 2.60
C LEU A 143 9.86 6.42 3.77
N GLY A 144 10.90 6.27 4.57
CA GLY A 144 11.17 7.11 5.72
C GLY A 144 12.10 6.43 6.71
N PHE A 145 12.43 7.16 7.75
CA PHE A 145 13.28 6.74 8.88
C PHE A 145 12.54 7.01 10.20
N PRO A 146 13.00 6.46 11.32
CA PRO A 146 12.43 6.76 12.63
C PRO A 146 12.34 8.28 12.84
N LYS A 147 11.23 8.77 13.39
CA LYS A 147 10.91 10.19 13.57
C LYS A 147 10.64 10.99 12.28
N SER A 148 10.70 10.40 11.09
CA SER A 148 10.24 11.10 9.89
C SER A 148 8.72 11.25 9.88
N ALA A 149 8.21 12.34 9.31
CA ALA A 149 6.78 12.63 9.23
C ALA A 149 6.01 11.67 8.30
N SER A 150 6.74 10.80 7.58
CA SER A 150 6.17 9.84 6.63
C SER A 150 5.91 8.46 7.24
N LEU A 151 6.24 8.23 8.51
CA LEU A 151 5.96 6.94 9.13
C LEU A 151 4.45 6.70 9.25
N PRO A 152 3.99 5.47 9.00
CA PRO A 152 2.62 5.08 9.32
C PRO A 152 2.40 5.18 10.83
N ASN A 153 1.32 5.84 11.23
CA ASN A 153 0.89 5.94 12.63
C ASN A 153 0.05 4.73 13.01
#